data_970e3b442a08cf4113170bff8ab3a8dd
#
_entry.id   970e3b442a08cf4113170bff8ab3a8dd
#
_cell.length_a   1.000
_cell.length_b   1.000
_cell.length_c   1.000
_cell.angle_alpha   90.00
_cell.angle_beta   90.00
_cell.angle_gamma   90.00
#
_symmetry.space_group_name_H-M   'P 1'
#
loop_
_entity.id
_entity.type
_entity.pdbx_description
1 polymer ?
#
loop_
_entity_poly.entity_id
_entity_poly.type
_entity_poly.pdbx_seq_one_letter_code
_entity_poly.pdbx_strand_id
1 'polypeptide(L)'
;MPWSNDPEEQRKRLTAALLAGRSSVLIDNVNGMLDSDTLCSILTSECYEDRKLGVSENLNLSTRSLFLVTGNNLTVVKDLCRRVIVSTIDHGSEKPSKLAFPFNPVARVRENWLKYRAAGLTILSGYIAAGSPRVTNDSVGSFEDWDSSIRQCVLWLGRFKFARIDNSVPELGDPIKLLEQSYANDPELERLELFLTGWYRMYQNQEKIVADLLRDAGNVFSVQGNQGITKELLSDISGGNKPDGRAIAAFMRRNKGRIVNGYLMNSGRVYGTRATWFVQKRAV
;
A
#
# COMPACT_ATOMS: atom_id res chain seq x y z
N MET A 1 18.05 -7.83 -2.49
CA MET A 1 18.05 -7.85 -3.99
C MET A 1 17.69 -6.46 -4.50
N PRO A 2 18.20 -6.00 -5.66
CA PRO A 2 17.78 -4.74 -6.24
C PRO A 2 16.35 -4.81 -6.78
N TRP A 3 15.64 -3.69 -6.73
CA TRP A 3 14.30 -3.56 -7.30
C TRP A 3 14.36 -3.31 -8.81
N SER A 4 13.28 -3.60 -9.52
CA SER A 4 13.06 -3.26 -10.92
C SER A 4 11.64 -2.74 -11.09
N ASN A 5 11.43 -1.75 -11.96
CA ASN A 5 10.09 -1.29 -12.32
C ASN A 5 9.45 -2.13 -13.44
N ASP A 6 10.20 -3.05 -14.05
CA ASP A 6 9.68 -4.01 -15.01
C ASP A 6 8.99 -5.18 -14.29
N PRO A 7 7.68 -5.41 -14.48
CA PRO A 7 6.93 -6.47 -13.81
C PRO A 7 7.50 -7.88 -14.06
N GLU A 8 8.03 -8.16 -15.25
CA GLU A 8 8.64 -9.46 -15.55
C GLU A 8 9.94 -9.67 -14.77
N GLU A 9 10.77 -8.63 -14.65
CA GLU A 9 11.97 -8.70 -13.83
C GLU A 9 11.65 -8.80 -12.33
N GLN A 10 10.59 -8.13 -11.85
CA GLN A 10 10.10 -8.29 -10.49
C GLN A 10 9.72 -9.76 -10.24
N ARG A 11 8.88 -10.33 -11.12
CA ARG A 11 8.44 -11.72 -11.04
C ARG A 11 9.64 -12.68 -10.97
N LYS A 12 10.58 -12.57 -11.89
CA LYS A 12 11.78 -13.43 -11.95
C LYS A 12 12.60 -13.36 -10.66
N ARG A 13 12.84 -12.16 -10.13
CA ARG A 13 13.65 -11.96 -8.93
C ARG A 13 12.95 -12.47 -7.68
N LEU A 14 11.64 -12.23 -7.55
CA LEU A 14 10.84 -12.72 -6.43
C LEU A 14 10.73 -14.26 -6.45
N THR A 15 10.46 -14.86 -7.62
CA THR A 15 10.45 -16.32 -7.81
C THR A 15 11.80 -16.93 -7.43
N ALA A 16 12.92 -16.34 -7.87
CA ALA A 16 14.27 -16.83 -7.53
C ALA A 16 14.55 -16.71 -6.02
N ALA A 17 14.06 -15.66 -5.35
CA ALA A 17 14.23 -15.50 -3.91
C ALA A 17 13.45 -16.55 -3.12
N LEU A 18 12.22 -16.86 -3.52
CA LEU A 18 11.40 -17.92 -2.92
C LEU A 18 12.00 -19.31 -3.19
N LEU A 19 12.45 -19.56 -4.42
CA LEU A 19 13.10 -20.83 -4.81
C LEU A 19 14.36 -21.12 -3.96
N ALA A 20 15.08 -20.08 -3.57
CA ALA A 20 16.23 -20.19 -2.68
C ALA A 20 15.85 -20.50 -1.21
N GLY A 21 14.55 -20.59 -0.86
CA GLY A 21 14.06 -20.92 0.48
C GLY A 21 14.46 -19.93 1.57
N ARG A 22 14.63 -18.67 1.23
CA ARG A 22 15.07 -17.64 2.19
C ARG A 22 13.96 -17.31 3.17
N SER A 23 14.25 -17.33 4.45
CA SER A 23 13.32 -16.90 5.52
C SER A 23 13.11 -15.37 5.56
N SER A 24 14.01 -14.60 4.96
CA SER A 24 13.89 -13.15 4.81
C SER A 24 14.46 -12.69 3.48
N VAL A 25 13.79 -11.73 2.84
CA VAL A 25 14.15 -11.14 1.56
C VAL A 25 14.26 -9.64 1.75
N LEU A 26 15.47 -9.09 1.58
CA LEU A 26 15.69 -7.64 1.56
C LEU A 26 15.65 -7.15 0.12
N ILE A 27 14.72 -6.24 -0.17
CA ILE A 27 14.64 -5.44 -1.38
C ILE A 27 15.20 -4.08 -1.04
N ASP A 28 16.36 -3.75 -1.59
CA ASP A 28 17.12 -2.59 -1.15
C ASP A 28 17.09 -1.47 -2.20
N ASN A 29 17.03 -0.23 -1.71
CA ASN A 29 17.13 1.00 -2.49
C ASN A 29 16.04 1.15 -3.57
N VAL A 30 14.79 0.96 -3.18
CA VAL A 30 13.65 1.26 -4.06
C VAL A 30 13.47 2.76 -4.18
N ASN A 31 13.42 3.27 -5.40
CA ASN A 31 13.16 4.68 -5.67
C ASN A 31 11.77 4.89 -6.25
N GLY A 32 11.01 5.79 -5.63
CA GLY A 32 9.67 6.15 -6.09
C GLY A 32 8.60 5.16 -5.63
N MET A 33 7.76 4.67 -6.55
CA MET A 33 6.59 3.86 -6.20
C MET A 33 6.94 2.37 -6.06
N LEU A 34 6.49 1.77 -4.96
CA LEU A 34 6.48 0.32 -4.79
C LEU A 34 5.13 -0.21 -5.29
N ASP A 35 5.15 -0.81 -6.47
CA ASP A 35 4.01 -1.40 -7.15
C ASP A 35 4.40 -2.78 -7.68
N SER A 36 3.68 -3.85 -7.30
CA SER A 36 3.95 -5.20 -7.75
C SER A 36 2.78 -6.14 -7.49
N ASP A 37 2.11 -6.58 -8.54
CA ASP A 37 1.06 -7.59 -8.45
C ASP A 37 1.62 -8.94 -7.97
N THR A 38 2.84 -9.27 -8.39
CA THR A 38 3.54 -10.49 -7.94
C THR A 38 3.79 -10.46 -6.42
N LEU A 39 4.27 -9.34 -5.89
CA LEU A 39 4.49 -9.20 -4.44
C LEU A 39 3.16 -9.24 -3.68
N CYS A 40 2.11 -8.60 -4.20
CA CYS A 40 0.76 -8.71 -3.63
C CYS A 40 0.29 -10.15 -3.52
N SER A 41 0.48 -10.94 -4.57
CA SER A 41 0.11 -12.36 -4.61
C SER A 41 0.91 -13.17 -3.59
N ILE A 42 2.23 -12.98 -3.53
CA ILE A 42 3.11 -13.68 -2.57
C ILE A 42 2.74 -13.37 -1.11
N LEU A 43 2.41 -12.11 -0.81
CA LEU A 43 2.09 -11.68 0.56
C LEU A 43 0.74 -12.20 1.09
N THR A 44 -0.13 -12.71 0.22
CA THR A 44 -1.48 -13.18 0.61
C THR A 44 -1.74 -14.65 0.40
N SER A 45 -0.83 -15.36 -0.25
CA SER A 45 -0.99 -16.80 -0.53
C SER A 45 -0.02 -17.61 0.31
N GLU A 46 -0.40 -18.79 0.74
CA GLU A 46 0.51 -19.73 1.42
C GLU A 46 1.56 -20.32 0.48
N CYS A 47 1.19 -20.42 -0.81
CA CYS A 47 2.04 -20.93 -1.88
C CYS A 47 1.94 -20.01 -3.10
N TYR A 48 3.05 -19.82 -3.78
CA TYR A 48 3.15 -19.07 -5.02
C TYR A 48 3.50 -20.02 -6.16
N GLU A 49 2.66 -20.03 -7.19
CA GLU A 49 2.87 -20.85 -8.38
C GLU A 49 3.46 -20.01 -9.53
N ASP A 50 4.52 -20.49 -10.13
CA ASP A 50 5.15 -19.86 -11.29
C ASP A 50 5.73 -20.93 -12.22
N ARG A 51 6.04 -20.55 -13.45
CA ARG A 51 6.75 -21.42 -14.40
C ARG A 51 8.25 -21.25 -14.26
N LYS A 52 8.96 -22.38 -14.23
CA LYS A 52 10.41 -22.36 -14.26
C LYS A 52 10.90 -21.83 -15.60
N LEU A 53 11.75 -20.81 -15.55
CA LEU A 53 12.31 -20.22 -16.76
C LEU A 53 13.07 -21.25 -17.59
N GLY A 54 12.74 -21.33 -18.89
CA GLY A 54 13.41 -22.21 -19.85
C GLY A 54 12.96 -23.69 -19.82
N VAL A 55 11.98 -24.05 -18.98
CA VAL A 55 11.44 -25.40 -18.90
C VAL A 55 9.92 -25.37 -18.73
N SER A 56 9.20 -26.36 -19.28
CA SER A 56 7.73 -26.49 -19.08
C SER A 56 7.41 -27.18 -17.74
N GLU A 57 7.96 -26.66 -16.65
CA GLU A 57 7.77 -27.17 -15.29
C GLU A 57 7.12 -26.09 -14.43
N ASN A 58 6.07 -26.44 -13.70
CA ASN A 58 5.45 -25.55 -12.72
C ASN A 58 6.17 -25.66 -11.39
N LEU A 59 6.48 -24.52 -10.80
CA LEU A 59 7.01 -24.39 -9.44
C LEU A 59 5.87 -24.11 -8.48
N ASN A 60 5.89 -24.77 -7.33
CA ASN A 60 5.02 -24.44 -6.19
C ASN A 60 5.93 -24.08 -5.02
N LEU A 61 5.96 -22.79 -4.67
CA LEU A 61 6.94 -22.22 -3.75
C LEU A 61 6.24 -21.73 -2.48
N SER A 62 6.80 -22.06 -1.32
CA SER A 62 6.35 -21.51 -0.05
C SER A 62 6.59 -20.00 0.00
N THR A 63 5.60 -19.27 0.46
CA THR A 63 5.66 -17.80 0.62
C THR A 63 6.03 -17.38 2.04
N ARG A 64 6.39 -18.32 2.91
CA ARG A 64 6.74 -18.06 4.32
C ARG A 64 8.09 -17.35 4.47
N SER A 65 8.15 -16.13 3.98
CA SER A 65 9.32 -15.26 4.01
C SER A 65 8.94 -13.88 4.54
N LEU A 66 9.80 -13.27 5.34
CA LEU A 66 9.68 -11.88 5.72
C LEU A 66 10.27 -11.00 4.61
N PHE A 67 9.47 -10.11 4.04
CA PHE A 67 9.94 -9.13 3.08
C PHE A 67 10.24 -7.81 3.77
N LEU A 68 11.44 -7.28 3.56
CA LEU A 68 11.90 -5.98 4.03
C LEU A 68 12.24 -5.14 2.80
N VAL A 69 11.72 -3.93 2.76
CA VAL A 69 11.96 -2.99 1.65
C VAL A 69 12.56 -1.72 2.21
N THR A 70 13.63 -1.23 1.60
CA THR A 70 14.23 0.06 1.92
C THR A 70 14.19 0.98 0.71
N GLY A 71 14.07 2.27 0.94
CA GLY A 71 14.09 3.25 -0.14
C GLY A 71 14.06 4.69 0.34
N ASN A 72 14.51 5.59 -0.51
CA ASN A 72 14.37 7.03 -0.31
C ASN A 72 13.13 7.52 -1.06
N ASN A 73 12.27 8.28 -0.38
CA ASN A 73 10.99 8.76 -0.93
C ASN A 73 10.13 7.63 -1.50
N LEU A 74 10.16 6.48 -0.82
CA LEU A 74 9.39 5.31 -1.18
C LEU A 74 7.90 5.57 -0.91
N THR A 75 7.07 5.42 -1.93
CA THR A 75 5.61 5.46 -1.80
C THR A 75 5.04 4.10 -2.13
N VAL A 76 4.33 3.51 -1.18
CA VAL A 76 3.56 2.27 -1.42
C VAL A 76 2.26 2.66 -2.09
N VAL A 77 1.85 1.91 -3.12
CA VAL A 77 0.64 2.24 -3.89
C VAL A 77 -0.26 1.03 -4.07
N LYS A 78 -1.53 1.29 -4.38
CA LYS A 78 -2.55 0.29 -4.73
C LYS A 78 -2.78 -0.72 -3.61
N ASP A 79 -2.83 -1.99 -3.99
CA ASP A 79 -3.16 -3.10 -3.11
C ASP A 79 -2.05 -3.42 -2.09
N LEU A 80 -0.81 -2.97 -2.34
CA LEU A 80 0.28 -3.07 -1.38
C LEU A 80 0.07 -2.18 -0.14
N CYS A 81 -0.67 -1.07 -0.23
CA CYS A 81 -0.92 -0.17 0.91
C CYS A 81 -1.54 -0.89 2.12
N ARG A 82 -2.35 -1.93 1.90
CA ARG A 82 -2.97 -2.73 2.96
C ARG A 82 -2.15 -3.94 3.41
N ARG A 83 -0.98 -4.20 2.78
CA ARG A 83 -0.13 -5.38 3.00
C ARG A 83 1.24 -5.04 3.55
N VAL A 84 1.60 -3.77 3.57
CA VAL A 84 2.93 -3.30 3.93
C VAL A 84 2.85 -2.27 5.05
N ILE A 85 3.59 -2.49 6.11
CA ILE A 85 3.76 -1.52 7.19
C ILE A 85 4.93 -0.61 6.80
N VAL A 86 4.66 0.68 6.65
CA VAL A 86 5.67 1.68 6.34
C VAL A 86 6.17 2.33 7.63
N SER A 87 7.49 2.32 7.82
CA SER A 87 8.17 3.05 8.89
C SER A 87 9.08 4.10 8.29
N THR A 88 8.86 5.35 8.63
CA THR A 88 9.68 6.47 8.17
C THR A 88 10.72 6.81 9.21
N ILE A 89 11.99 6.83 8.80
CA ILE A 89 13.11 7.26 9.65
C ILE A 89 13.41 8.72 9.33
N ASP A 90 13.07 9.59 10.27
CA ASP A 90 13.40 11.00 10.18
C ASP A 90 14.65 11.28 11.05
N HIS A 91 15.69 11.78 10.42
CA HIS A 91 16.95 12.15 11.10
C HIS A 91 16.91 13.59 11.64
N GLY A 92 15.88 14.37 11.37
CA GLY A 92 15.80 15.77 11.75
C GLY A 92 16.91 16.65 11.17
N SER A 93 17.54 16.23 10.06
CA SER A 93 18.68 16.92 9.45
C SER A 93 18.62 16.85 7.93
N GLU A 94 18.90 17.98 7.28
CA GLU A 94 19.04 18.05 5.81
C GLU A 94 20.23 17.23 5.28
N LYS A 95 21.23 16.96 6.13
CA LYS A 95 22.45 16.23 5.76
C LYS A 95 22.71 15.06 6.71
N PRO A 96 21.92 13.98 6.62
CA PRO A 96 22.07 12.82 7.52
C PRO A 96 23.45 12.19 7.49
N SER A 97 24.16 12.26 6.35
CA SER A 97 25.51 11.73 6.18
C SER A 97 26.57 12.41 7.06
N LYS A 98 26.27 13.59 7.62
CA LYS A 98 27.15 14.34 8.53
C LYS A 98 26.85 14.08 10.00
N LEU A 99 25.82 13.32 10.31
CA LEU A 99 25.48 13.00 11.70
C LEU A 99 26.49 12.01 12.27
N ALA A 100 27.00 12.33 13.45
CA ALA A 100 27.82 11.41 14.22
C ALA A 100 26.92 10.53 15.08
N PHE A 101 27.05 9.23 14.95
CA PHE A 101 26.31 8.27 15.76
C PHE A 101 27.19 7.77 16.91
N PRO A 102 26.65 7.63 18.13
CA PRO A 102 27.45 7.21 19.30
C PRO A 102 27.93 5.76 19.21
N PHE A 103 27.38 4.96 18.31
CA PHE A 103 27.75 3.57 18.06
C PHE A 103 27.39 3.12 16.65
N ASN A 104 28.05 2.05 16.20
CA ASN A 104 27.68 1.37 14.96
C ASN A 104 26.52 0.38 15.23
N PRO A 105 25.30 0.60 14.69
CA PRO A 105 24.14 -0.24 14.97
C PRO A 105 24.32 -1.67 14.44
N VAL A 106 25.00 -1.84 13.30
CA VAL A 106 25.25 -3.17 12.73
C VAL A 106 26.19 -4.00 13.59
N ALA A 107 27.29 -3.40 14.08
CA ALA A 107 28.20 -4.05 15.00
C ALA A 107 27.47 -4.44 16.29
N ARG A 108 26.71 -3.50 16.87
CA ARG A 108 25.93 -3.73 18.11
C ARG A 108 24.93 -4.88 17.95
N VAL A 109 24.23 -4.97 16.82
CA VAL A 109 23.30 -6.08 16.56
C VAL A 109 24.04 -7.40 16.42
N ARG A 110 25.18 -7.43 15.70
CA ARG A 110 26.00 -8.64 15.53
C ARG A 110 26.52 -9.18 16.87
N GLU A 111 26.95 -8.31 17.76
CA GLU A 111 27.46 -8.66 19.09
C GLU A 111 26.34 -9.17 20.02
N ASN A 112 25.13 -8.65 19.87
CA ASN A 112 24.01 -8.90 20.79
C ASN A 112 22.82 -9.62 20.14
N TRP A 113 22.98 -10.28 19.00
CA TRP A 113 21.87 -10.85 18.23
C TRP A 113 21.04 -11.88 19.03
N LEU A 114 21.72 -12.70 19.85
CA LEU A 114 21.02 -13.68 20.73
C LEU A 114 20.15 -12.97 21.76
N LYS A 115 20.62 -11.87 22.34
CA LYS A 115 19.87 -11.07 23.31
C LYS A 115 18.62 -10.46 22.67
N TYR A 116 18.72 -9.90 21.47
CA TYR A 116 17.57 -9.33 20.75
C TYR A 116 16.57 -10.41 20.36
N ARG A 117 17.06 -11.55 19.88
CA ARG A 117 16.20 -12.69 19.55
C ARG A 117 15.48 -13.24 20.79
N ALA A 118 16.19 -13.42 21.88
CA ALA A 118 15.63 -13.87 23.16
C ALA A 118 14.56 -12.89 23.66
N ALA A 119 14.79 -11.57 23.59
CA ALA A 119 13.83 -10.56 24.00
C ALA A 119 12.53 -10.65 23.18
N GLY A 120 12.61 -10.73 21.85
CA GLY A 120 11.43 -10.90 20.99
C GLY A 120 10.64 -12.17 21.31
N LEU A 121 11.32 -13.30 21.48
CA LEU A 121 10.69 -14.57 21.84
C LEU A 121 10.07 -14.53 23.25
N THR A 122 10.70 -13.85 24.21
CA THR A 122 10.17 -13.67 25.56
C THR A 122 8.86 -12.87 25.55
N ILE A 123 8.79 -11.79 24.75
CA ILE A 123 7.57 -11.01 24.59
C ILE A 123 6.44 -11.87 24.04
N LEU A 124 6.69 -12.60 22.94
CA LEU A 124 5.70 -13.47 22.32
C LEU A 124 5.26 -14.60 23.26
N SER A 125 6.22 -15.26 23.95
CA SER A 125 5.91 -16.30 24.92
C SER A 125 5.10 -15.77 26.09
N GLY A 126 5.40 -14.58 26.59
CA GLY A 126 4.63 -13.91 27.64
C GLY A 126 3.18 -13.62 27.22
N TYR A 127 2.99 -13.17 25.99
CA TYR A 127 1.67 -12.93 25.41
C TYR A 127 0.86 -14.24 25.31
N ILE A 128 1.48 -15.32 24.80
CA ILE A 128 0.84 -16.64 24.71
C ILE A 128 0.51 -17.20 26.10
N ALA A 129 1.45 -17.10 27.05
CA ALA A 129 1.23 -17.55 28.44
C ALA A 129 0.10 -16.77 29.14
N ALA A 130 -0.13 -15.51 28.76
CA ALA A 130 -1.25 -14.71 29.22
C ALA A 130 -2.61 -15.10 28.58
N GLY A 131 -2.64 -16.13 27.74
CA GLY A 131 -3.83 -16.61 27.03
C GLY A 131 -4.13 -15.85 25.74
N SER A 132 -3.14 -15.19 25.15
CA SER A 132 -3.27 -14.39 23.90
C SER A 132 -4.47 -13.44 23.89
N PRO A 133 -4.58 -12.54 24.89
CA PRO A 133 -5.79 -11.71 25.06
C PRO A 133 -5.97 -10.76 23.89
N ARG A 134 -7.18 -10.67 23.36
CA ARG A 134 -7.53 -9.62 22.40
C ARG A 134 -7.67 -8.27 23.11
N VAL A 135 -7.02 -7.25 22.55
CA VAL A 135 -7.02 -5.89 23.06
C VAL A 135 -8.05 -5.03 22.34
N THR A 136 -8.25 -5.29 21.05
CA THR A 136 -9.28 -4.66 20.21
C THR A 136 -10.03 -5.74 19.42
N ASN A 137 -11.30 -5.46 19.12
CA ASN A 137 -12.15 -6.36 18.33
C ASN A 137 -12.00 -6.12 16.82
N ASP A 138 -11.37 -5.02 16.42
CA ASP A 138 -11.09 -4.76 15.01
C ASP A 138 -10.12 -5.81 14.46
N SER A 139 -10.36 -6.26 13.26
CA SER A 139 -9.52 -7.23 12.57
C SER A 139 -8.97 -6.67 11.26
N VAL A 140 -7.83 -7.18 10.85
CA VAL A 140 -7.23 -6.87 9.55
C VAL A 140 -7.58 -7.99 8.57
N GLY A 141 -8.54 -7.73 7.70
CA GLY A 141 -8.98 -8.71 6.70
C GLY A 141 -7.85 -9.23 5.84
N SER A 142 -7.83 -10.53 5.57
CA SER A 142 -6.77 -11.29 4.88
C SER A 142 -5.44 -11.41 5.64
N PHE A 143 -5.36 -10.90 6.90
CA PHE A 143 -4.17 -10.97 7.76
C PHE A 143 -4.54 -11.29 9.21
N GLU A 144 -5.53 -12.15 9.39
CA GLU A 144 -6.11 -12.51 10.69
C GLU A 144 -5.06 -13.13 11.62
N ASP A 145 -4.16 -13.96 11.07
CA ASP A 145 -3.07 -14.59 11.85
C ASP A 145 -2.04 -13.57 12.30
N TRP A 146 -1.70 -12.61 11.45
CA TRP A 146 -0.83 -11.49 11.84
C TRP A 146 -1.51 -10.60 12.88
N ASP A 147 -2.79 -10.28 12.70
CA ASP A 147 -3.55 -9.51 13.68
C ASP A 147 -3.53 -10.20 15.05
N SER A 148 -3.89 -11.48 15.11
CA SER A 148 -4.02 -12.20 16.37
C SER A 148 -2.70 -12.46 17.08
N SER A 149 -1.62 -12.72 16.33
CA SER A 149 -0.32 -13.10 16.91
C SER A 149 0.63 -11.92 17.12
N ILE A 150 0.65 -10.94 16.22
CA ILE A 150 1.62 -9.84 16.23
C ILE A 150 0.97 -8.53 16.69
N ARG A 151 -0.09 -8.06 16.00
CA ARG A 151 -0.73 -6.79 16.35
C ARG A 151 -1.28 -6.80 17.77
N GLN A 152 -2.06 -7.83 18.13
CA GLN A 152 -2.62 -7.95 19.47
C GLN A 152 -1.53 -8.10 20.54
N CYS A 153 -0.41 -8.78 20.23
CA CYS A 153 0.75 -8.85 21.10
C CYS A 153 1.37 -7.47 21.35
N VAL A 154 1.55 -6.66 20.31
CA VAL A 154 2.06 -5.28 20.44
C VAL A 154 1.13 -4.42 21.28
N LEU A 155 -0.18 -4.49 21.04
CA LEU A 155 -1.19 -3.75 21.82
C LEU A 155 -1.22 -4.22 23.28
N TRP A 156 -1.12 -5.52 23.54
CA TRP A 156 -1.03 -6.09 24.87
C TRP A 156 0.21 -5.57 25.60
N LEU A 157 1.36 -5.58 24.92
CA LEU A 157 2.62 -5.08 25.47
C LEU A 157 2.52 -3.58 25.82
N GLY A 158 1.84 -2.78 24.99
CA GLY A 158 1.62 -1.35 25.22
C GLY A 158 0.88 -1.02 26.53
N ARG A 159 0.10 -1.97 27.08
CA ARG A 159 -0.60 -1.79 28.35
C ARG A 159 0.34 -1.65 29.55
N PHE A 160 1.56 -2.17 29.46
CA PHE A 160 2.52 -2.13 30.57
C PHE A 160 3.16 -0.75 30.79
N LYS A 161 2.92 0.22 29.89
CA LYS A 161 3.39 1.62 30.03
C LYS A 161 4.86 1.72 30.39
N PHE A 162 5.72 1.10 29.61
CA PHE A 162 7.16 1.06 29.84
C PHE A 162 7.80 2.45 29.95
N ALA A 163 7.24 3.48 29.34
CA ALA A 163 7.67 4.87 29.48
C ALA A 163 7.67 5.37 30.95
N ARG A 164 6.93 4.71 31.86
CA ARG A 164 6.98 5.00 33.31
C ARG A 164 8.25 4.43 33.98
N ILE A 165 8.87 3.43 33.35
CA ILE A 165 10.07 2.76 33.85
C ILE A 165 11.32 3.43 33.25
N ASP A 166 11.24 3.77 31.97
CA ASP A 166 12.31 4.40 31.21
C ASP A 166 11.70 5.38 30.19
N ASN A 167 11.90 6.68 30.38
CA ASN A 167 11.37 7.73 29.50
C ASN A 167 11.97 7.68 28.08
N SER A 168 13.02 6.90 27.85
CA SER A 168 13.58 6.67 26.51
C SER A 168 12.79 5.65 25.68
N VAL A 169 11.88 4.88 26.31
CA VAL A 169 11.05 3.91 25.62
C VAL A 169 9.80 4.61 25.07
N PRO A 170 9.62 4.67 23.76
CA PRO A 170 8.44 5.30 23.18
C PRO A 170 7.17 4.52 23.53
N GLU A 171 6.05 5.21 23.58
CA GLU A 171 4.74 4.58 23.75
C GLU A 171 4.43 3.72 22.51
N LEU A 172 4.03 2.47 22.75
CA LEU A 172 3.69 1.54 21.66
C LEU A 172 2.28 1.85 21.15
N GLY A 173 2.20 2.30 19.90
CA GLY A 173 0.95 2.54 19.20
C GLY A 173 0.41 1.28 18.50
N ASP A 174 -0.83 1.39 17.99
CA ASP A 174 -1.42 0.34 17.16
C ASP A 174 -0.77 0.31 15.77
N PRO A 175 -0.16 -0.82 15.35
CA PRO A 175 0.45 -0.95 14.03
C PRO A 175 -0.52 -0.73 12.85
N ILE A 176 -1.83 -0.90 13.04
CA ILE A 176 -2.84 -0.68 11.99
C ILE A 176 -2.83 0.76 11.49
N LYS A 177 -2.52 1.72 12.36
CA LYS A 177 -2.46 3.15 11.98
C LYS A 177 -1.44 3.42 10.89
N LEU A 178 -0.37 2.64 10.81
CA LEU A 178 0.63 2.75 9.75
C LEU A 178 0.09 2.26 8.40
N LEU A 179 -0.78 1.22 8.42
CA LEU A 179 -1.48 0.76 7.22
C LEU A 179 -2.51 1.81 6.75
N GLU A 180 -3.27 2.39 7.68
CA GLU A 180 -4.25 3.45 7.38
C GLU A 180 -3.55 4.69 6.79
N GLN A 181 -2.41 5.09 7.34
CA GLN A 181 -1.62 6.20 6.80
C GLN A 181 -1.08 5.90 5.40
N SER A 182 -0.59 4.68 5.16
CA SER A 182 -0.12 4.26 3.83
C SER A 182 -1.25 4.29 2.81
N TYR A 183 -2.44 3.86 3.21
CA TYR A 183 -3.63 3.89 2.36
C TYR A 183 -4.10 5.32 2.07
N ALA A 184 -4.10 6.19 3.09
CA ALA A 184 -4.46 7.60 2.93
C ALA A 184 -3.48 8.39 2.04
N ASN A 185 -2.22 7.96 1.98
CA ASN A 185 -1.17 8.58 1.17
C ASN A 185 -1.02 7.94 -0.23
N ASP A 186 -1.94 7.05 -0.64
CA ASP A 186 -1.90 6.44 -1.97
C ASP A 186 -2.30 7.47 -3.05
N PRO A 187 -1.37 7.89 -3.94
CA PRO A 187 -1.66 8.87 -4.98
C PRO A 187 -2.73 8.39 -5.99
N GLU A 188 -2.86 7.07 -6.18
CA GLU A 188 -3.92 6.53 -7.05
C GLU A 188 -5.29 6.65 -6.41
N LEU A 189 -5.38 6.47 -5.10
CA LEU A 189 -6.61 6.66 -4.35
C LEU A 189 -7.02 8.14 -4.35
N GLU A 190 -6.10 9.04 -4.06
CA GLU A 190 -6.34 10.50 -4.13
C GLU A 190 -6.83 10.92 -5.51
N ARG A 191 -6.17 10.45 -6.56
CA ARG A 191 -6.57 10.71 -7.96
C ARG A 191 -7.98 10.20 -8.25
N LEU A 192 -8.31 9.01 -7.76
CA LEU A 192 -9.66 8.45 -7.92
C LEU A 192 -10.70 9.25 -7.13
N GLU A 193 -10.41 9.66 -5.91
CA GLU A 193 -11.29 10.49 -5.10
C GLU A 193 -11.58 11.83 -5.77
N LEU A 194 -10.55 12.53 -6.25
CA LEU A 194 -10.70 13.79 -6.99
C LEU A 194 -11.54 13.59 -8.25
N PHE A 195 -11.33 12.48 -8.97
CA PHE A 195 -12.11 12.16 -10.17
C PHE A 195 -13.58 11.91 -9.84
N LEU A 196 -13.89 11.06 -8.86
CA LEU A 196 -15.27 10.72 -8.50
C LEU A 196 -16.04 11.89 -7.93
N THR A 197 -15.42 12.65 -7.04
CA THR A 197 -16.03 13.86 -6.45
C THR A 197 -16.24 14.95 -7.50
N GLY A 198 -15.24 15.18 -8.36
CA GLY A 198 -15.33 16.12 -9.46
C GLY A 198 -16.42 15.73 -10.48
N TRP A 199 -16.49 14.44 -10.85
CA TRP A 199 -17.56 13.95 -11.72
C TRP A 199 -18.95 14.18 -11.13
N TYR A 200 -19.14 13.80 -9.84
CA TYR A 200 -20.43 13.96 -9.18
C TYR A 200 -20.85 15.44 -9.06
N ARG A 201 -19.91 16.33 -8.84
CA ARG A 201 -20.17 17.79 -8.85
C ARG A 201 -20.61 18.30 -10.20
N MET A 202 -20.01 17.82 -11.31
CA MET A 202 -20.33 18.24 -12.67
C MET A 202 -21.65 17.66 -13.18
N TYR A 203 -21.88 16.38 -12.94
CA TYR A 203 -22.93 15.64 -13.63
C TYR A 203 -23.92 14.95 -12.68
N GLN A 204 -23.63 14.89 -11.39
CA GLN A 204 -24.37 14.09 -10.42
C GLN A 204 -24.51 12.62 -10.92
N ASN A 205 -25.73 12.08 -10.93
CA ASN A 205 -26.01 10.70 -11.39
C ASN A 205 -26.22 10.60 -12.93
N GLN A 206 -25.98 11.68 -13.68
CA GLN A 206 -26.22 11.66 -15.13
C GLN A 206 -25.17 10.79 -15.84
N GLU A 207 -25.66 10.02 -16.82
CA GLU A 207 -24.79 9.27 -17.70
C GLU A 207 -24.09 10.19 -18.71
N LYS A 208 -22.77 10.07 -18.82
CA LYS A 208 -21.93 10.83 -19.78
C LYS A 208 -20.94 9.91 -20.46
N ILE A 209 -20.56 10.26 -21.68
CA ILE A 209 -19.45 9.58 -22.37
C ILE A 209 -18.13 10.32 -22.08
N VAL A 210 -17.00 9.66 -22.31
CA VAL A 210 -15.66 10.25 -22.10
C VAL A 210 -15.46 11.52 -22.93
N ALA A 211 -16.08 11.61 -24.13
CA ALA A 211 -15.98 12.80 -24.96
C ALA A 211 -16.64 14.03 -24.33
N ASP A 212 -17.75 13.85 -23.61
CA ASP A 212 -18.41 14.94 -22.87
C ASP A 212 -17.49 15.42 -21.75
N LEU A 213 -16.88 14.50 -21.01
CA LEU A 213 -15.92 14.81 -19.95
C LEU A 213 -14.74 15.62 -20.48
N LEU A 214 -14.14 15.21 -21.60
CA LEU A 214 -13.02 15.93 -22.23
C LEU A 214 -13.37 17.32 -22.69
N ARG A 215 -14.60 17.51 -23.20
CA ARG A 215 -15.12 18.82 -23.63
C ARG A 215 -15.35 19.72 -22.42
N ASP A 216 -15.97 19.18 -21.38
CA ASP A 216 -16.46 19.96 -20.25
C ASP A 216 -15.36 20.20 -19.20
N ALA A 217 -14.28 19.40 -19.19
CA ALA A 217 -13.16 19.57 -18.29
C ALA A 217 -12.46 20.92 -18.52
N GLY A 218 -12.33 21.69 -17.45
CA GLY A 218 -11.73 23.04 -17.48
C GLY A 218 -12.64 24.15 -18.01
N ASN A 219 -13.88 23.85 -18.45
CA ASN A 219 -14.89 24.88 -18.78
C ASN A 219 -15.75 25.24 -17.56
N VAL A 220 -15.55 24.56 -16.45
CA VAL A 220 -16.28 24.86 -15.22
C VAL A 220 -15.69 26.13 -14.62
N PHE A 221 -16.28 27.27 -14.98
CA PHE A 221 -16.09 28.50 -14.23
C PHE A 221 -16.39 28.19 -12.75
N SER A 222 -15.44 28.50 -11.90
CA SER A 222 -15.54 28.36 -10.46
C SER A 222 -16.68 29.24 -9.91
N VAL A 223 -17.91 28.73 -9.99
CA VAL A 223 -19.00 29.25 -9.21
C VAL A 223 -18.80 28.72 -7.80
N GLN A 224 -18.29 29.57 -6.91
CA GLN A 224 -18.23 29.36 -5.46
C GLN A 224 -17.40 28.14 -4.99
N GLY A 225 -16.10 28.07 -5.32
CA GLY A 225 -15.20 27.12 -4.65
C GLY A 225 -15.39 25.62 -4.96
N ASN A 226 -16.26 25.27 -5.89
CA ASN A 226 -16.53 23.89 -6.28
C ASN A 226 -15.74 23.51 -7.53
N GLN A 227 -14.56 22.93 -7.34
CA GLN A 227 -13.75 22.39 -8.45
C GLN A 227 -14.37 21.13 -9.03
N GLY A 228 -14.74 21.16 -10.33
CA GLY A 228 -15.03 19.96 -11.11
C GLY A 228 -13.75 19.22 -11.51
N ILE A 229 -13.86 18.30 -12.47
CA ILE A 229 -12.67 17.61 -13.04
C ILE A 229 -11.89 18.61 -13.89
N THR A 230 -10.61 18.77 -13.59
CA THR A 230 -9.70 19.66 -14.31
C THR A 230 -8.98 18.94 -15.46
N LYS A 231 -8.46 19.72 -16.42
CA LYS A 231 -7.63 19.17 -17.51
C LYS A 231 -6.32 18.58 -16.98
N GLU A 232 -5.78 19.17 -15.92
CA GLU A 232 -4.57 18.70 -15.24
C GLU A 232 -4.77 17.31 -14.66
N LEU A 233 -5.89 17.09 -13.95
CA LEU A 233 -6.23 15.75 -13.41
C LEU A 233 -6.40 14.73 -14.54
N LEU A 234 -7.05 15.09 -15.64
CA LEU A 234 -7.20 14.18 -16.79
C LEU A 234 -5.88 13.90 -17.50
N SER A 235 -4.97 14.87 -17.56
CA SER A 235 -3.63 14.70 -18.10
C SER A 235 -2.79 13.77 -17.21
N ASP A 236 -2.86 13.95 -15.91
CA ASP A 236 -2.20 13.07 -14.93
C ASP A 236 -2.72 11.63 -15.01
N ILE A 237 -4.04 11.43 -15.08
CA ILE A 237 -4.66 10.10 -15.32
C ILE A 237 -4.17 9.47 -16.63
N SER A 238 -3.89 10.29 -17.63
CA SER A 238 -3.43 9.84 -18.95
C SER A 238 -1.92 9.55 -19.00
N GLY A 239 -1.17 9.92 -17.96
CA GLY A 239 0.29 9.76 -17.90
C GLY A 239 1.05 10.67 -18.89
N GLY A 240 0.46 11.80 -19.32
CA GLY A 240 1.03 12.71 -20.31
C GLY A 240 0.61 14.14 -20.12
N ASN A 241 1.12 15.01 -20.99
CA ASN A 241 0.85 16.47 -20.95
C ASN A 241 -0.55 16.86 -21.44
N LYS A 242 -1.30 15.90 -22.01
CA LYS A 242 -2.65 16.15 -22.56
C LYS A 242 -3.57 15.00 -22.17
N PRO A 243 -4.87 15.29 -21.90
CA PRO A 243 -5.86 14.25 -21.66
C PRO A 243 -6.02 13.30 -22.87
N ASP A 244 -5.93 11.99 -22.62
CA ASP A 244 -6.22 10.96 -23.62
C ASP A 244 -7.48 10.17 -23.26
N GLY A 245 -8.46 10.18 -24.15
CA GLY A 245 -9.74 9.52 -23.92
C GLY A 245 -9.64 8.00 -23.75
N ARG A 246 -8.65 7.33 -24.36
CA ARG A 246 -8.43 5.88 -24.21
C ARG A 246 -7.88 5.57 -22.81
N ALA A 247 -6.91 6.33 -22.36
CA ALA A 247 -6.32 6.20 -21.03
C ALA A 247 -7.37 6.47 -19.93
N ILE A 248 -8.17 7.52 -20.09
CA ILE A 248 -9.27 7.86 -19.18
C ILE A 248 -10.31 6.73 -19.15
N ALA A 249 -10.73 6.21 -20.30
CA ALA A 249 -11.66 5.08 -20.34
C ALA A 249 -11.08 3.81 -19.70
N ALA A 250 -9.79 3.57 -19.82
CA ALA A 250 -9.08 2.47 -19.15
C ALA A 250 -9.06 2.67 -17.62
N PHE A 251 -8.75 3.89 -17.15
CA PHE A 251 -8.83 4.27 -15.74
C PHE A 251 -10.24 4.04 -15.17
N MET A 252 -11.28 4.48 -15.87
CA MET A 252 -12.66 4.30 -15.45
C MET A 252 -13.05 2.82 -15.37
N ARG A 253 -12.64 1.98 -16.34
CA ARG A 253 -12.88 0.53 -16.30
C ARG A 253 -12.21 -0.16 -15.13
N ARG A 254 -10.94 0.18 -14.83
CA ARG A 254 -10.20 -0.40 -13.70
C ARG A 254 -10.82 -0.05 -12.35
N ASN A 255 -11.42 1.13 -12.24
CA ASN A 255 -11.98 1.63 -10.98
C ASN A 255 -13.51 1.48 -10.90
N LYS A 256 -14.14 0.77 -11.87
CA LYS A 256 -15.58 0.51 -11.84
C LYS A 256 -15.93 -0.30 -10.59
N GLY A 257 -16.96 0.13 -9.87
CA GLY A 257 -17.46 -0.54 -8.68
C GLY A 257 -16.66 -0.24 -7.40
N ARG A 258 -15.54 0.47 -7.49
CA ARG A 258 -14.75 0.86 -6.32
C ARG A 258 -15.41 2.05 -5.61
N ILE A 259 -15.61 1.92 -4.30
CA ILE A 259 -16.19 2.98 -3.47
C ILE A 259 -15.05 3.79 -2.85
N VAL A 260 -15.06 5.11 -3.05
CA VAL A 260 -14.12 6.03 -2.43
C VAL A 260 -14.90 7.24 -1.91
N ASN A 261 -14.73 7.56 -0.64
CA ASN A 261 -15.41 8.66 0.05
C ASN A 261 -16.92 8.71 -0.19
N GLY A 262 -17.57 7.52 -0.22
CA GLY A 262 -19.01 7.38 -0.46
C GLY A 262 -19.43 7.52 -1.93
N TYR A 263 -18.50 7.69 -2.86
CA TYR A 263 -18.78 7.75 -4.28
C TYR A 263 -18.37 6.45 -4.99
N LEU A 264 -19.16 6.08 -6.00
CA LEU A 264 -19.01 4.85 -6.77
C LEU A 264 -19.27 5.14 -8.24
N MET A 265 -18.37 4.72 -9.13
CA MET A 265 -18.54 4.82 -10.57
C MET A 265 -19.03 3.52 -11.17
N ASN A 266 -20.02 3.63 -12.06
CA ASN A 266 -20.55 2.51 -12.84
C ASN A 266 -20.63 2.85 -14.33
N SER A 267 -20.72 1.79 -15.16
CA SER A 267 -21.09 1.93 -16.57
C SER A 267 -22.62 1.97 -16.72
N GLY A 268 -23.09 2.91 -17.49
CA GLY A 268 -24.48 3.00 -17.92
C GLY A 268 -24.71 2.29 -19.25
N ARG A 269 -25.60 2.85 -20.07
CA ARG A 269 -25.99 2.31 -21.38
C ARG A 269 -24.83 2.38 -22.38
N VAL A 270 -24.89 1.51 -23.38
CA VAL A 270 -23.96 1.55 -24.52
C VAL A 270 -24.69 2.12 -25.73
N TYR A 271 -24.19 3.21 -26.28
CA TYR A 271 -24.68 3.82 -27.50
C TYR A 271 -23.69 3.57 -28.65
N GLY A 272 -24.04 2.64 -29.55
CA GLY A 272 -23.09 2.16 -30.55
C GLY A 272 -21.89 1.47 -29.92
N THR A 273 -20.69 2.03 -30.13
CA THR A 273 -19.44 1.53 -29.54
C THR A 273 -19.02 2.29 -28.26
N ARG A 274 -19.83 3.26 -27.80
CA ARG A 274 -19.48 4.16 -26.69
C ARG A 274 -20.25 3.77 -25.44
N ALA A 275 -19.53 3.39 -24.38
CA ALA A 275 -20.11 3.18 -23.06
C ALA A 275 -20.33 4.55 -22.38
N THR A 276 -21.49 4.71 -21.74
CA THR A 276 -21.73 5.79 -20.80
C THR A 276 -21.27 5.41 -19.41
N TRP A 277 -21.02 6.42 -18.60
CA TRP A 277 -20.56 6.29 -17.22
C TRP A 277 -21.32 7.27 -16.34
N PHE A 278 -21.50 6.88 -15.08
CA PHE A 278 -22.10 7.73 -14.07
C PHE A 278 -21.49 7.46 -12.71
N VAL A 279 -21.56 8.46 -11.84
CA VAL A 279 -21.12 8.35 -10.44
C VAL A 279 -22.35 8.52 -9.55
N GLN A 280 -22.50 7.62 -8.59
CA GLN A 280 -23.56 7.69 -7.59
C GLN A 280 -22.95 7.84 -6.20
N LYS A 281 -23.64 8.61 -5.34
CA LYS A 281 -23.31 8.70 -3.93
C LYS A 281 -24.03 7.59 -3.18
N ARG A 282 -23.29 6.79 -2.39
CA ARG A 282 -23.88 5.84 -1.44
C ARG A 282 -23.95 6.50 -0.08
N ALA A 283 -25.05 6.27 0.63
CA ALA A 283 -25.09 6.55 2.07
C ALA A 283 -24.09 5.60 2.74
N VAL A 284 -23.20 6.15 3.52
CA VAL A 284 -22.26 5.42 4.38
C VAL A 284 -22.98 5.03 5.65
#